data_c6dac120556d1e06f83431d966953fa5
#
_entry.id   c6dac120556d1e06f83431d966953fa5
#
_cell.length_a   1.000
_cell.length_b   1.000
_cell.length_c   1.000
_cell.angle_alpha   90.00
_cell.angle_beta   90.00
_cell.angle_gamma   90.00
#
_symmetry.space_group_name_H-M   'P 1'
#
loop_
_entity.id
_entity.type
_entity.pdbx_description
1 polymer ?
#
loop_
_entity_poly.entity_id
_entity_poly.type
_entity_poly.pdbx_seq_one_letter_code
_entity_poly.pdbx_strand_id
1 'polypeptide(L)'
;MLTAHLKKYGMKRCPIDNSIKMIGRKFTLHILRNMILLKQRRFSQFLGSIEGISTKTLSIRLNEMEKEGLITRVVISTKPVQIEYSLTEKGETFEPILKLLGKLSVKYEPAIIFKDGKPRDFEDVFGRNVRLSSVYDY
;
A
#
# COMPACT_ATOMS: atom_id res chain seq x y z
N MET A 1 8.07 -9.55 28.14
CA MET A 1 8.44 -8.31 27.45
C MET A 1 7.24 -7.65 26.77
N LEU A 2 6.88 -8.04 25.57
CA LEU A 2 5.75 -7.43 24.87
C LEU A 2 4.43 -7.63 25.62
N THR A 3 4.18 -8.81 26.14
CA THR A 3 2.98 -9.14 26.92
C THR A 3 2.80 -8.25 28.14
N ALA A 4 3.87 -8.00 28.88
CA ALA A 4 3.85 -7.10 30.06
C ALA A 4 3.56 -5.65 29.64
N HIS A 5 4.14 -5.21 28.54
CA HIS A 5 3.89 -3.89 27.95
C HIS A 5 2.42 -3.72 27.52
N LEU A 6 1.87 -4.71 26.84
CA LEU A 6 0.47 -4.69 26.43
C LEU A 6 -0.46 -4.58 27.64
N LYS A 7 -0.22 -5.35 28.69
CA LYS A 7 -1.02 -5.29 29.93
C LYS A 7 -0.94 -3.92 30.60
N LYS A 8 0.26 -3.33 30.69
CA LYS A 8 0.47 -2.02 31.29
C LYS A 8 -0.39 -0.93 30.67
N TYR A 9 -0.58 -0.98 29.35
CA TYR A 9 -1.34 0.02 28.58
C TYR A 9 -2.77 -0.42 28.21
N GLY A 10 -3.24 -1.53 28.79
CA GLY A 10 -4.59 -2.04 28.52
C GLY A 10 -4.83 -2.50 27.07
N MET A 11 -3.76 -2.89 26.38
CA MET A 11 -3.84 -3.33 24.99
C MET A 11 -4.21 -4.81 24.90
N LYS A 12 -5.15 -5.13 24.04
CA LYS A 12 -5.46 -6.53 23.68
C LYS A 12 -4.45 -7.12 22.69
N ARG A 13 -3.82 -6.26 21.88
CA ARG A 13 -2.92 -6.67 20.80
C ARG A 13 -1.90 -5.56 20.55
N CYS A 14 -0.71 -5.95 20.12
CA CYS A 14 0.30 -4.99 19.68
C CYS A 14 -0.19 -4.24 18.44
N PRO A 15 -0.22 -2.90 18.43
CA PRO A 15 -0.65 -2.13 17.26
C PRO A 15 0.19 -2.38 16.02
N ILE A 16 1.50 -2.56 16.18
CA ILE A 16 2.41 -2.85 15.07
C ILE A 16 2.11 -4.22 14.47
N ASP A 17 1.95 -5.24 15.31
CA ASP A 17 1.60 -6.60 14.88
C ASP A 17 0.25 -6.63 14.15
N ASN A 18 -0.72 -5.86 14.63
CA ASN A 18 -2.02 -5.74 13.98
C ASN A 18 -1.90 -5.18 12.56
N SER A 19 -1.11 -4.11 12.40
CA SER A 19 -0.88 -3.50 11.08
C SER A 19 -0.10 -4.42 10.15
N ILE A 20 0.91 -5.11 10.67
CA ILE A 20 1.67 -6.10 9.89
C ILE A 20 0.75 -7.20 9.35
N LYS A 21 -0.16 -7.72 10.17
CA LYS A 21 -1.12 -8.75 9.75
C LYS A 21 -2.04 -8.24 8.64
N MET A 22 -2.45 -6.99 8.71
CA MET A 22 -3.32 -6.38 7.71
C MET A 22 -2.63 -6.22 6.35
N ILE A 23 -1.37 -5.81 6.33
CA ILE A 23 -0.62 -5.48 5.10
C ILE A 23 0.44 -6.50 4.71
N GLY A 24 0.73 -7.47 5.57
CA GLY A 24 1.84 -8.41 5.38
C GLY A 24 1.59 -9.52 4.36
N ARG A 25 0.40 -9.60 3.80
CA ARG A 25 0.08 -10.57 2.74
C ARG A 25 0.73 -10.14 1.43
N LYS A 26 1.22 -11.11 0.69
CA LYS A 26 1.88 -10.85 -0.60
C LYS A 26 0.96 -10.03 -1.51
N PHE A 27 1.51 -8.97 -2.10
CA PHE A 27 0.89 -8.05 -3.04
C PHE A 27 -0.04 -6.97 -2.45
N THR A 28 -0.43 -7.01 -1.18
CA THR A 28 -1.30 -5.97 -0.60
C THR A 28 -0.70 -4.57 -0.74
N LEU A 29 0.56 -4.40 -0.35
CA LEU A 29 1.25 -3.11 -0.50
C LEU A 29 1.49 -2.72 -1.96
N HIS A 30 1.69 -3.68 -2.86
CA HIS A 30 1.82 -3.42 -4.29
C HIS A 30 0.52 -2.84 -4.87
N ILE A 31 -0.62 -3.38 -4.48
CA ILE A 31 -1.93 -2.89 -4.92
C ILE A 31 -2.14 -1.45 -4.41
N LEU A 32 -1.87 -1.21 -3.12
CA LEU A 32 -1.94 0.14 -2.54
C LEU A 32 -1.01 1.12 -3.26
N ARG A 33 0.22 0.72 -3.55
CA ARG A 33 1.19 1.51 -4.33
C ARG A 33 0.60 1.92 -5.68
N ASN A 34 0.04 0.96 -6.41
CA ASN A 34 -0.51 1.22 -7.73
C ASN A 34 -1.73 2.14 -7.68
N MET A 35 -2.56 2.00 -6.66
CA MET A 35 -3.70 2.89 -6.46
C MET A 35 -3.25 4.31 -6.08
N ILE A 36 -2.31 4.43 -5.19
CA ILE A 36 -1.83 5.72 -4.66
C ILE A 36 -0.96 6.46 -5.68
N LEU A 37 0.07 5.80 -6.20
CA LEU A 37 1.07 6.43 -7.06
C LEU A 37 0.68 6.44 -8.54
N LEU A 38 0.10 5.36 -9.04
CA LEU A 38 -0.25 5.20 -10.45
C LEU A 38 -1.72 5.53 -10.73
N LYS A 39 -2.50 5.82 -9.69
CA LYS A 39 -3.93 6.13 -9.81
C LYS A 39 -4.74 5.02 -10.47
N GLN A 40 -4.28 3.79 -10.39
CA GLN A 40 -5.00 2.64 -10.91
C GLN A 40 -6.23 2.33 -10.07
N ARG A 41 -7.31 1.92 -10.72
CA ARG A 41 -8.61 1.67 -10.08
C ARG A 41 -9.29 0.41 -10.58
N ARG A 42 -8.72 -0.26 -11.59
CA ARG A 42 -9.37 -1.40 -12.26
C ARG A 42 -8.57 -2.68 -12.10
N PHE A 43 -9.29 -3.78 -12.00
CA PHE A 43 -8.73 -5.12 -11.91
C PHE A 43 -7.69 -5.40 -13.01
N SER A 44 -8.03 -5.09 -14.26
CA SER A 44 -7.13 -5.30 -15.40
C SER A 44 -5.84 -4.48 -15.30
N GLN A 45 -5.90 -3.28 -14.73
CA GLN A 45 -4.73 -2.44 -14.53
C GLN A 45 -3.76 -3.07 -13.52
N PHE A 46 -4.29 -3.55 -12.39
CA PHE A 46 -3.48 -4.25 -11.38
C PHE A 46 -2.85 -5.51 -11.95
N LEU A 47 -3.66 -6.32 -12.64
CA LEU A 47 -3.22 -7.58 -13.21
C LEU A 47 -2.10 -7.37 -14.25
N GLY A 48 -2.19 -6.31 -15.05
CA GLY A 48 -1.22 -6.00 -16.10
C GLY A 48 0.08 -5.34 -15.61
N SER A 49 0.09 -4.81 -14.39
CA SER A 49 1.23 -4.00 -13.90
C SER A 49 1.93 -4.54 -12.65
N ILE A 50 1.30 -5.44 -11.90
CA ILE A 50 1.93 -6.06 -10.73
C ILE A 50 2.57 -7.37 -11.15
N GLU A 51 3.89 -7.39 -11.16
CA GLU A 51 4.67 -8.54 -11.57
C GLU A 51 4.38 -9.76 -10.68
N GLY A 52 4.11 -10.90 -11.32
CA GLY A 52 3.91 -12.17 -10.64
C GLY A 52 2.54 -12.39 -10.00
N ILE A 53 1.62 -11.42 -10.08
CA ILE A 53 0.29 -11.60 -9.52
C ILE A 53 -0.61 -12.40 -10.46
N SER A 54 -1.34 -13.38 -9.91
CA SER A 54 -2.35 -14.12 -10.65
C SER A 54 -3.74 -13.50 -10.47
N THR A 55 -4.63 -13.80 -11.38
CA THR A 55 -6.06 -13.42 -11.30
C THR A 55 -6.68 -13.86 -9.97
N LYS A 56 -6.40 -15.11 -9.56
CA LYS A 56 -6.90 -15.67 -8.31
C LYS A 56 -6.39 -14.90 -7.09
N THR A 57 -5.09 -14.66 -7.02
CA THR A 57 -4.48 -13.93 -5.90
C THR A 57 -4.97 -12.49 -5.85
N LEU A 58 -5.06 -11.82 -6.99
CA LEU A 58 -5.58 -10.45 -7.05
C LEU A 58 -7.01 -10.36 -6.52
N SER A 59 -7.89 -11.26 -6.96
CA SER A 59 -9.27 -11.32 -6.45
C SER A 59 -9.32 -11.50 -4.94
N ILE A 60 -8.52 -12.41 -4.40
CA ILE A 60 -8.44 -12.67 -2.96
C ILE A 60 -7.96 -11.42 -2.22
N ARG A 61 -6.89 -10.78 -2.69
CA ARG A 61 -6.33 -9.59 -2.04
C ARG A 61 -7.29 -8.41 -2.05
N LEU A 62 -7.93 -8.14 -3.18
CA LEU A 62 -8.92 -7.05 -3.27
C LEU A 62 -10.10 -7.28 -2.32
N ASN A 63 -10.59 -8.51 -2.24
CA ASN A 63 -11.67 -8.86 -1.32
C ASN A 63 -11.27 -8.67 0.15
N GLU A 64 -10.06 -9.11 0.53
CA GLU A 64 -9.50 -8.90 1.86
C GLU A 64 -9.34 -7.41 2.19
N MET A 65 -8.79 -6.64 1.25
CA MET A 65 -8.57 -5.20 1.42
C MET A 65 -9.88 -4.44 1.58
N GLU A 66 -10.93 -4.85 0.89
CA GLU A 66 -12.28 -4.30 1.07
C GLU A 66 -12.79 -4.59 2.48
N LYS A 67 -12.68 -5.82 2.95
CA LYS A 67 -13.07 -6.22 4.31
C LYS A 67 -12.28 -5.49 5.39
N GLU A 68 -11.00 -5.24 5.15
CA GLU A 68 -10.11 -4.49 6.05
C GLU A 68 -10.41 -2.97 6.04
N GLY A 69 -11.28 -2.51 5.15
CA GLY A 69 -11.63 -1.10 5.03
C GLY A 69 -10.56 -0.24 4.36
N LEU A 70 -9.65 -0.84 3.59
CA LEU A 70 -8.61 -0.12 2.85
C LEU A 70 -9.11 0.44 1.52
N ILE A 71 -10.04 -0.26 0.90
CA ILE A 71 -10.61 0.07 -0.40
C ILE A 71 -12.11 -0.16 -0.40
N THR A 72 -12.80 0.50 -1.33
CA THR A 72 -14.20 0.23 -1.67
C THR A 72 -14.28 -0.30 -3.09
N ARG A 73 -15.26 -1.18 -3.31
CA ARG A 73 -15.58 -1.74 -4.63
C ARG A 73 -16.87 -1.10 -5.11
N VAL A 74 -16.82 -0.46 -6.28
CA VAL A 74 -17.97 0.25 -6.85
C VAL A 74 -18.28 -0.29 -8.23
N VAL A 75 -19.54 -0.66 -8.45
CA VAL A 75 -20.05 -1.04 -9.77
C VAL A 75 -20.46 0.26 -10.48
N ILE A 76 -19.71 0.64 -11.52
CA ILE A 76 -19.93 1.89 -12.26
C ILE A 76 -20.81 1.70 -13.49
N SER A 77 -20.98 0.47 -13.95
CA SER A 77 -21.85 0.12 -15.06
C SER A 77 -22.29 -1.34 -14.92
N THR A 78 -23.51 -1.65 -15.36
CA THR A 78 -24.06 -3.02 -15.36
C THR A 78 -24.13 -3.66 -16.73
N LYS A 79 -23.96 -2.87 -17.82
CA LYS A 79 -24.05 -3.35 -19.20
C LYS A 79 -22.97 -2.72 -20.10
N PRO A 80 -21.77 -3.30 -20.20
CA PRO A 80 -21.23 -4.43 -19.45
C PRO A 80 -20.90 -4.07 -18.00
N VAL A 81 -20.72 -5.06 -17.14
CA VAL A 81 -20.34 -4.84 -15.75
C VAL A 81 -18.94 -4.23 -15.71
N GLN A 82 -18.85 -3.05 -15.10
CA GLN A 82 -17.60 -2.35 -14.86
C GLN A 82 -17.46 -2.04 -13.38
N ILE A 83 -16.32 -2.42 -12.82
CA ILE A 83 -16.02 -2.25 -11.41
C ILE A 83 -14.79 -1.38 -11.25
N GLU A 84 -14.86 -0.42 -10.36
CA GLU A 84 -13.72 0.37 -9.91
C GLU A 84 -13.47 0.17 -8.43
N TYR A 85 -12.20 0.20 -8.07
CA TYR A 85 -11.74 0.19 -6.69
C TYR A 85 -11.24 1.58 -6.31
N SER A 86 -11.66 2.07 -5.15
CA SER A 86 -11.24 3.37 -4.63
C SER A 86 -10.62 3.20 -3.26
N LEU A 87 -9.63 4.04 -2.95
CA LEU A 87 -9.05 4.09 -1.62
C LEU A 87 -10.03 4.71 -0.64
N THR A 88 -10.10 4.12 0.56
CA THR A 88 -10.73 4.77 1.72
C THR A 88 -9.73 5.73 2.36
N GLU A 89 -10.18 6.55 3.31
CA GLU A 89 -9.28 7.35 4.14
C GLU A 89 -8.20 6.49 4.80
N LYS A 90 -8.59 5.33 5.34
CA LYS A 90 -7.66 4.35 5.92
C LYS A 90 -6.63 3.87 4.88
N GLY A 91 -7.05 3.58 3.65
CA GLY A 91 -6.16 3.18 2.56
C GLY A 91 -5.17 4.28 2.16
N GLU A 92 -5.63 5.52 2.11
CA GLU A 92 -4.79 6.68 1.79
C GLU A 92 -3.70 6.95 2.82
N THR A 93 -3.88 6.53 4.07
CA THR A 93 -2.86 6.69 5.11
C THR A 93 -1.59 5.88 4.83
N PHE A 94 -1.63 4.93 3.91
CA PHE A 94 -0.45 4.15 3.52
C PHE A 94 0.50 4.89 2.60
N GLU A 95 0.12 6.05 2.04
CA GLU A 95 1.01 6.84 1.18
C GLU A 95 2.35 7.16 1.85
N PRO A 96 2.41 7.76 3.03
CA PRO A 96 3.70 8.02 3.70
C PRO A 96 4.45 6.76 4.10
N ILE A 97 3.76 5.68 4.39
CA ILE A 97 4.40 4.38 4.70
C ILE A 97 5.12 3.84 3.46
N LEU A 98 4.48 3.85 2.31
CA LEU A 98 5.08 3.45 1.03
C LEU A 98 6.26 4.33 0.65
N LYS A 99 6.13 5.63 0.87
CA LYS A 99 7.21 6.59 0.63
C LYS A 99 8.44 6.29 1.49
N LEU A 100 8.23 5.98 2.78
CA LEU A 100 9.31 5.60 3.67
C LEU A 100 9.99 4.29 3.24
N LEU A 101 9.22 3.31 2.77
CA LEU A 101 9.78 2.07 2.22
C LEU A 101 10.65 2.35 0.98
N GLY A 102 10.20 3.22 0.09
CA GLY A 102 10.98 3.64 -1.07
C GLY A 102 12.26 4.37 -0.69
N LYS A 103 12.18 5.29 0.26
CA LYS A 103 13.34 6.02 0.78
C LYS A 103 14.40 5.11 1.38
N LEU A 104 13.97 4.07 2.09
CA LEU A 104 14.87 3.08 2.68
C LEU A 104 15.72 2.39 1.60
N SER A 105 15.11 1.94 0.52
CA SER A 105 15.80 1.26 -0.57
C SER A 105 16.72 2.19 -1.34
N VAL A 106 16.27 3.40 -1.62
CA VAL A 106 17.07 4.41 -2.33
C VAL A 106 18.32 4.80 -1.52
N LYS A 107 18.20 4.89 -0.21
CA LYS A 107 19.31 5.25 0.68
C LYS A 107 20.32 4.13 0.86
N TYR A 108 19.84 2.92 1.14
CA TYR A 108 20.72 1.82 1.57
C TYR A 108 21.08 0.84 0.46
N GLU A 109 20.30 0.79 -0.62
CA GLU A 109 20.48 -0.18 -1.71
C GLU A 109 20.49 0.48 -3.10
N PRO A 110 21.19 1.62 -3.29
CA PRO A 110 21.18 2.31 -4.59
C PRO A 110 21.75 1.45 -5.73
N ALA A 111 22.67 0.55 -5.43
CA ALA A 111 23.25 -0.37 -6.44
C ALA A 111 22.22 -1.34 -7.00
N ILE A 112 21.20 -1.72 -6.22
CA ILE A 112 20.11 -2.58 -6.68
C ILE A 112 19.07 -1.77 -7.46
N ILE A 113 18.80 -0.55 -7.03
CA ILE A 113 17.72 0.28 -7.58
C ILE A 113 18.14 1.01 -8.86
N PHE A 114 19.36 1.56 -8.90
CA PHE A 114 19.83 2.39 -10.01
C PHE A 114 20.94 1.73 -10.81
N LYS A 115 20.90 1.90 -12.14
CA LYS A 115 21.91 1.32 -13.03
C LYS A 115 23.32 1.85 -12.74
N ASP A 116 23.43 3.13 -12.36
CA ASP A 116 24.72 3.75 -11.99
C ASP A 116 25.14 3.47 -10.55
N GLY A 117 24.28 2.87 -9.75
CA GLY A 117 24.55 2.52 -8.35
C GLY A 117 24.71 3.73 -7.42
N LYS A 118 24.39 4.94 -7.86
CA LYS A 118 24.60 6.14 -7.08
C LYS A 118 23.35 6.52 -6.29
N PRO A 119 23.50 6.88 -5.00
CA PRO A 119 22.38 7.33 -4.19
C PRO A 119 21.84 8.67 -4.71
N ARG A 120 20.53 8.86 -4.56
CA ARG A 120 19.83 10.10 -4.89
C ARG A 120 18.58 10.22 -4.02
N ASP A 121 17.98 11.41 -4.02
CA ASP A 121 16.79 11.66 -3.21
C ASP A 121 15.56 10.98 -3.82
N PHE A 122 14.70 10.44 -2.96
CA PHE A 122 13.46 9.81 -3.38
C PHE A 122 12.57 10.76 -4.20
N GLU A 123 12.52 12.02 -3.80
CA GLU A 123 11.74 13.06 -4.48
C GLU A 123 12.21 13.31 -5.91
N ASP A 124 13.49 13.12 -6.20
CA ASP A 124 14.05 13.26 -7.55
C ASP A 124 13.58 12.13 -8.47
N VAL A 125 13.23 10.99 -7.91
CA VAL A 125 12.76 9.80 -8.65
C VAL A 125 11.24 9.80 -8.83
N PHE A 126 10.49 10.11 -7.77
CA PHE A 126 9.03 10.01 -7.74
C PHE A 126 8.32 11.36 -7.79
N GLY A 127 9.06 12.46 -7.81
CA GLY A 127 8.51 13.81 -7.84
C GLY A 127 8.09 14.35 -6.47
N ARG A 128 7.99 15.67 -6.37
CA ARG A 128 7.67 16.37 -5.10
C ARG A 128 6.19 16.35 -4.75
N ASN A 129 5.34 15.90 -5.66
CA ASN A 129 3.87 15.95 -5.53
C ASN A 129 3.26 14.75 -4.82
N VAL A 130 4.06 13.86 -4.26
CA VAL A 130 3.56 12.84 -3.33
C VAL A 130 3.33 13.57 -2.01
N ARG A 131 2.13 14.11 -1.83
CA ARG A 131 1.77 14.80 -0.58
C ARG A 131 1.86 13.81 0.58
N LEU A 132 2.67 14.17 1.57
CA LEU A 132 2.47 13.65 2.91
C LEU A 132 1.09 14.18 3.32
N SER A 133 0.10 13.29 3.43
CA SER A 133 -1.18 13.70 3.96
C SER A 133 -0.95 14.18 5.40
N SER A 134 -1.63 15.25 5.78
CA SER A 134 -1.61 15.86 7.12
C SER A 134 -2.02 14.91 8.27
N VAL A 135 -2.26 13.64 7.97
CA VAL A 135 -2.70 12.60 8.90
C VAL A 135 -1.65 12.29 9.98
N TYR A 136 -0.42 12.75 9.81
CA TYR A 136 0.69 12.48 10.74
C TYR A 136 1.27 13.73 11.42
N ASP A 137 0.58 14.85 11.35
CA ASP A 137 0.85 16.01 12.20
C ASP A 137 0.29 15.73 13.60
N TYR A 138 1.02 14.91 14.34
CA TYR A 138 0.82 14.72 15.77
C TYR A 138 1.88 15.51 16.55
#